data_dd528d57feae9361c10f251c2146f964
#
_entry.id   dd528d57feae9361c10f251c2146f964
#
_cell.length_a   1.000
_cell.length_b   1.000
_cell.length_c   1.000
_cell.angle_alpha   90.00
_cell.angle_beta   90.00
_cell.angle_gamma   90.00
#
_symmetry.space_group_name_H-M   'P 1'
#
loop_
_entity.id
_entity.type
_entity.pdbx_description
1 polymer ?
#
loop_
_entity_poly.entity_id
_entity_poly.type
_entity_poly.pdbx_seq_one_letter_code
_entity_poly.pdbx_strand_id
1 'polypeptide(L)'
;KSEDDNRIAIIEVGGTVGDIESQPFLEAIRQFQHEIGHENAVLIHVTLIPYLKASGEMKTKPTQQSVKELQGMGLWPDVLVCRSEYEISEEMKAKIALFCNVPVNHVLQNLDVDYLYEAPLALEKEHLAQVVCESLQLPCPEPDLSDWKEMVDSLRNPIYEVEIAMVGKYIQLHDAYLS
;
A
#
# COMPACT_ATOMS: atom_id res chain seq x y z
N LYS A 1 5.55 -27.03 -20.09
CA LYS A 1 6.05 -26.37 -18.87
C LYS A 1 7.18 -25.47 -19.31
N SER A 2 6.94 -24.17 -19.37
CA SER A 2 7.98 -23.21 -19.66
C SER A 2 8.78 -22.95 -18.37
N GLU A 3 10.06 -22.66 -18.48
CA GLU A 3 10.95 -22.28 -17.38
C GLU A 3 10.55 -20.98 -16.67
N ASP A 4 9.34 -20.49 -16.92
CA ASP A 4 8.74 -19.26 -16.40
C ASP A 4 7.89 -19.45 -15.13
N ASP A 5 8.02 -20.56 -14.43
CA ASP A 5 7.19 -20.92 -13.27
C ASP A 5 7.47 -20.10 -11.97
N ASN A 6 8.36 -19.11 -12.02
CA ASN A 6 8.73 -18.26 -10.87
C ASN A 6 8.29 -16.80 -11.04
N ARG A 7 7.09 -16.56 -11.57
CA ARG A 7 6.58 -15.19 -11.70
C ARG A 7 5.77 -14.80 -10.49
N ILE A 8 6.03 -13.59 -9.98
CA ILE A 8 5.20 -12.93 -8.99
C ILE A 8 4.14 -12.13 -9.75
N ALA A 9 2.87 -12.33 -9.41
CA ALA A 9 1.77 -11.53 -9.90
C ALA A 9 1.36 -10.53 -8.81
N ILE A 10 1.26 -9.26 -9.16
CA ILE A 10 0.73 -8.21 -8.29
C ILE A 10 -0.65 -7.85 -8.83
N ILE A 11 -1.67 -8.01 -7.99
CA ILE A 11 -3.07 -7.74 -8.33
C ILE A 11 -3.57 -6.62 -7.42
N GLU A 12 -4.08 -5.55 -8.01
CA GLU A 12 -4.69 -4.44 -7.29
C GLU A 12 -6.21 -4.53 -7.43
N VAL A 13 -6.91 -4.33 -6.32
CA VAL A 13 -8.37 -4.19 -6.27
C VAL A 13 -8.68 -2.83 -5.69
N GLY A 14 -9.20 -1.94 -6.55
CA GLY A 14 -9.57 -0.58 -6.18
C GLY A 14 -10.87 -0.52 -5.38
N GLY A 15 -11.13 0.67 -4.87
CA GLY A 15 -12.30 0.96 -4.06
C GLY A 15 -12.10 0.71 -2.57
N THR A 16 -13.12 1.05 -1.80
CA THR A 16 -13.12 0.84 -0.35
C THR A 16 -13.66 -0.56 -0.03
N VAL A 17 -13.06 -1.23 0.94
CA VAL A 17 -13.58 -2.51 1.45
C VAL A 17 -15.01 -2.29 1.97
N GLY A 18 -15.94 -3.12 1.49
CA GLY A 18 -17.37 -2.97 1.78
C GLY A 18 -18.18 -2.37 0.64
N ASP A 19 -17.55 -1.74 -0.35
CA ASP A 19 -18.22 -1.27 -1.54
C ASP A 19 -18.77 -2.45 -2.37
N ILE A 20 -19.98 -2.29 -2.90
CA ILE A 20 -20.68 -3.38 -3.60
C ILE A 20 -19.89 -3.85 -4.82
N GLU A 21 -19.28 -2.94 -5.55
CA GLU A 21 -18.51 -3.25 -6.76
C GLU A 21 -17.23 -4.07 -6.49
N SER A 22 -16.63 -3.97 -5.31
CA SER A 22 -15.42 -4.72 -4.95
C SER A 22 -15.71 -6.14 -4.41
N GLN A 23 -16.91 -6.41 -3.93
CA GLN A 23 -17.28 -7.68 -3.30
C GLN A 23 -17.00 -8.93 -4.17
N PRO A 24 -17.32 -8.98 -5.47
CA PRO A 24 -17.02 -10.16 -6.29
C PRO A 24 -15.52 -10.45 -6.41
N PHE A 25 -14.69 -9.39 -6.43
CA PHE A 25 -13.25 -9.53 -6.51
C PHE A 25 -12.67 -10.03 -5.19
N LEU A 26 -13.16 -9.51 -4.06
CA LEU A 26 -12.73 -9.96 -2.73
C LEU A 26 -13.12 -11.42 -2.48
N GLU A 27 -14.32 -11.84 -2.90
CA GLU A 27 -14.72 -13.25 -2.83
C GLU A 27 -13.85 -14.13 -3.73
N ALA A 28 -13.50 -13.68 -4.94
CA ALA A 28 -12.60 -14.41 -5.82
C ALA A 28 -11.19 -14.55 -5.20
N ILE A 29 -10.68 -13.50 -4.55
CA ILE A 29 -9.39 -13.55 -3.83
C ILE A 29 -9.45 -14.55 -2.68
N ARG A 30 -10.52 -14.54 -1.90
CA ARG A 30 -10.72 -15.48 -0.78
C ARG A 30 -10.68 -16.93 -1.26
N GLN A 31 -11.39 -17.24 -2.35
CA GLN A 31 -11.39 -18.57 -2.94
C GLN A 31 -10.01 -18.93 -3.51
N PHE A 32 -9.38 -18.00 -4.20
CA PHE A 32 -8.06 -18.20 -4.79
C PHE A 32 -6.98 -18.45 -3.74
N GLN A 33 -6.94 -17.67 -2.65
CA GLN A 33 -6.02 -17.93 -1.53
C GLN A 33 -6.24 -19.31 -0.91
N HIS A 34 -7.48 -19.76 -0.81
CA HIS A 34 -7.78 -21.09 -0.31
C HIS A 34 -7.29 -22.20 -1.27
N GLU A 35 -7.38 -21.96 -2.57
CA GLU A 35 -6.95 -22.92 -3.61
C GLU A 35 -5.43 -23.07 -3.69
N ILE A 36 -4.69 -21.93 -3.65
CA ILE A 36 -3.23 -21.94 -3.81
C ILE A 36 -2.45 -22.09 -2.50
N GLY A 37 -3.11 -21.94 -1.35
CA GLY A 37 -2.49 -21.89 -0.02
C GLY A 37 -2.02 -20.49 0.37
N HIS A 38 -2.15 -20.16 1.66
CA HIS A 38 -1.79 -18.86 2.20
C HIS A 38 -0.29 -18.52 2.04
N GLU A 39 0.56 -19.54 2.02
CA GLU A 39 2.00 -19.40 1.82
C GLU A 39 2.39 -18.92 0.40
N ASN A 40 1.47 -18.98 -0.53
CA ASN A 40 1.67 -18.56 -1.93
C ASN A 40 0.98 -17.23 -2.28
N ALA A 41 0.37 -16.56 -1.30
CA ALA A 41 -0.29 -15.29 -1.51
C ALA A 41 -0.12 -14.39 -0.28
N VAL A 42 0.21 -13.12 -0.50
CA VAL A 42 0.27 -12.08 0.54
C VAL A 42 -0.81 -11.06 0.27
N LEU A 43 -1.64 -10.80 1.27
CA LEU A 43 -2.68 -9.78 1.22
C LEU A 43 -2.17 -8.50 1.88
N ILE A 44 -1.91 -7.49 1.07
CA ILE A 44 -1.54 -6.14 1.52
C ILE A 44 -2.80 -5.29 1.54
N HIS A 45 -3.16 -4.78 2.72
CA HIS A 45 -4.31 -3.90 2.86
C HIS A 45 -3.86 -2.46 3.08
N VAL A 46 -4.22 -1.59 2.13
CA VAL A 46 -3.92 -0.16 2.21
C VAL A 46 -5.05 0.54 2.96
N THR A 47 -4.70 1.28 4.01
CA THR A 47 -5.65 1.98 4.87
C THR A 47 -5.29 3.45 5.04
N LEU A 48 -6.19 4.23 5.63
CA LEU A 48 -5.97 5.64 5.95
C LEU A 48 -6.00 5.84 7.47
N ILE A 49 -5.01 6.59 7.97
CA ILE A 49 -4.99 7.12 9.33
C ILE A 49 -5.19 8.63 9.26
N PRO A 50 -6.42 9.12 9.36
CA PRO A 50 -6.70 10.54 9.25
C PRO A 50 -6.19 11.32 10.45
N TYR A 51 -5.70 12.52 10.19
CA TYR A 51 -5.40 13.52 11.20
C TYR A 51 -6.58 14.47 11.37
N LEU A 52 -7.06 14.58 12.59
CA LEU A 52 -8.15 15.50 12.94
C LEU A 52 -7.59 16.82 13.42
N LYS A 53 -7.57 17.84 12.56
CA LYS A 53 -7.06 19.17 12.86
C LYS A 53 -7.70 19.79 14.11
N ALA A 54 -8.99 19.54 14.35
CA ALA A 54 -9.71 20.10 15.49
C ALA A 54 -9.24 19.55 16.85
N SER A 55 -8.82 18.29 16.92
CA SER A 55 -8.32 17.65 18.14
C SER A 55 -6.80 17.51 18.18
N GLY A 56 -6.10 17.78 17.08
CA GLY A 56 -4.65 17.63 16.97
C GLY A 56 -4.15 16.20 17.07
N GLU A 57 -4.95 15.23 16.62
CA GLU A 57 -4.62 13.80 16.79
C GLU A 57 -4.92 12.96 15.55
N MET A 58 -4.13 11.91 15.36
CA MET A 58 -4.41 10.85 14.38
C MET A 58 -5.38 9.82 14.93
N LYS A 59 -6.23 9.24 14.08
CA LYS A 59 -7.23 8.24 14.45
C LYS A 59 -6.96 6.89 13.80
N THR A 60 -6.74 5.88 14.62
CA THR A 60 -6.53 4.49 14.16
C THR A 60 -7.84 3.73 13.91
N LYS A 61 -8.98 4.25 14.38
CA LYS A 61 -10.27 3.58 14.23
C LYS A 61 -10.69 3.30 12.79
N PRO A 62 -10.51 4.20 11.81
CA PRO A 62 -10.85 3.92 10.41
C PRO A 62 -10.09 2.71 9.87
N THR A 63 -8.79 2.60 10.14
CA THR A 63 -7.98 1.42 9.79
C THR A 63 -8.51 0.15 10.43
N GLN A 64 -8.78 0.18 11.75
CA GLN A 64 -9.33 -0.97 12.47
C GLN A 64 -10.69 -1.41 11.91
N GLN A 65 -11.54 -0.46 11.54
CA GLN A 65 -12.85 -0.75 10.97
C GLN A 65 -12.72 -1.37 9.57
N SER A 66 -11.86 -0.82 8.72
CA SER A 66 -11.59 -1.35 7.38
C SER A 66 -11.07 -2.79 7.42
N VAL A 67 -10.11 -3.08 8.32
CA VAL A 67 -9.60 -4.45 8.51
C VAL A 67 -10.70 -5.38 9.03
N LYS A 68 -11.52 -4.93 9.99
CA LYS A 68 -12.62 -5.74 10.52
C LYS A 68 -13.64 -6.10 9.44
N GLU A 69 -13.91 -5.19 8.53
CA GLU A 69 -14.81 -5.41 7.40
C GLU A 69 -14.24 -6.44 6.43
N LEU A 70 -12.95 -6.32 6.09
CA LEU A 70 -12.22 -7.30 5.29
C LEU A 70 -12.24 -8.70 5.93
N GLN A 71 -11.99 -8.77 7.25
CA GLN A 71 -12.08 -10.02 8.01
C GLN A 71 -13.48 -10.61 8.00
N GLY A 72 -14.52 -9.77 8.02
CA GLY A 72 -15.92 -10.19 7.88
C GLY A 72 -16.22 -10.90 6.55
N MET A 73 -15.42 -10.64 5.53
CA MET A 73 -15.48 -11.32 4.22
C MET A 73 -14.59 -12.57 4.15
N GLY A 74 -13.93 -12.95 5.27
CA GLY A 74 -13.06 -14.12 5.33
C GLY A 74 -11.65 -13.88 4.77
N LEU A 75 -11.22 -12.64 4.64
CA LEU A 75 -9.88 -12.24 4.22
C LEU A 75 -9.10 -11.62 5.38
N TRP A 76 -7.88 -12.04 5.57
CA TRP A 76 -7.00 -11.57 6.64
C TRP A 76 -5.78 -10.90 6.02
N PRO A 77 -5.52 -9.61 6.33
CA PRO A 77 -4.34 -8.95 5.80
C PRO A 77 -3.08 -9.52 6.46
N ASP A 78 -2.05 -9.74 5.65
CA ASP A 78 -0.71 -10.10 6.12
C ASP A 78 0.10 -8.84 6.44
N VAL A 79 -0.14 -7.77 5.67
CA VAL A 79 0.56 -6.49 5.77
C VAL A 79 -0.45 -5.35 5.72
N LEU A 80 -0.26 -4.36 6.58
CA LEU A 80 -1.00 -3.10 6.55
C LEU A 80 -0.09 -1.98 6.07
N VAL A 81 -0.48 -1.30 5.00
CA VAL A 81 0.14 -0.06 4.56
C VAL A 81 -0.77 1.10 4.95
N CYS A 82 -0.36 1.82 5.99
CA CYS A 82 -1.15 2.88 6.60
C CYS A 82 -0.75 4.24 6.00
N ARG A 83 -1.59 4.80 5.14
CA ARG A 83 -1.41 6.16 4.63
C ARG A 83 -1.70 7.18 5.73
N SER A 84 -0.83 8.17 5.87
CA SER A 84 -0.98 9.22 6.88
C SER A 84 -0.25 10.50 6.48
N GLU A 85 -0.77 11.64 6.94
CA GLU A 85 -0.15 12.95 6.77
C GLU A 85 1.06 13.14 7.71
N TYR A 86 1.06 12.46 8.87
CA TYR A 86 2.09 12.54 9.89
C TYR A 86 2.64 11.17 10.26
N GLU A 87 3.84 11.15 10.84
CA GLU A 87 4.49 9.92 11.31
C GLU A 87 3.63 9.16 12.33
N ILE A 88 3.57 7.85 12.15
CA ILE A 88 2.84 6.93 13.02
C ILE A 88 3.79 6.47 14.11
N SER A 89 3.50 6.81 15.38
CA SER A 89 4.33 6.39 16.51
C SER A 89 4.34 4.88 16.67
N GLU A 90 5.42 4.33 17.26
CA GLU A 90 5.52 2.90 17.56
C GLU A 90 4.37 2.41 18.47
N GLU A 91 3.91 3.24 19.41
CA GLU A 91 2.74 2.93 20.24
C GLU A 91 1.48 2.78 19.38
N MET A 92 1.32 3.65 18.38
CA MET A 92 0.18 3.58 17.46
C MET A 92 0.30 2.38 16.52
N LYS A 93 1.49 2.06 16.01
CA LYS A 93 1.74 0.83 15.23
C LYS A 93 1.39 -0.41 16.05
N ALA A 94 1.85 -0.49 17.29
CA ALA A 94 1.54 -1.60 18.19
C ALA A 94 0.03 -1.73 18.46
N LYS A 95 -0.67 -0.61 18.64
CA LYS A 95 -2.13 -0.59 18.80
C LYS A 95 -2.85 -1.11 17.55
N ILE A 96 -2.44 -0.65 16.36
CA ILE A 96 -3.02 -1.13 15.09
C ILE A 96 -2.77 -2.63 14.94
N ALA A 97 -1.54 -3.08 15.15
CA ALA A 97 -1.15 -4.49 15.07
C ALA A 97 -2.04 -5.37 15.96
N LEU A 98 -2.24 -4.95 17.21
CA LEU A 98 -3.08 -5.68 18.18
C LEU A 98 -4.53 -5.80 17.69
N PHE A 99 -5.14 -4.68 17.24
CA PHE A 99 -6.56 -4.68 16.85
C PHE A 99 -6.82 -5.28 15.46
N CYS A 100 -5.80 -5.29 14.60
CA CYS A 100 -5.89 -5.84 13.24
C CYS A 100 -5.36 -7.27 13.14
N ASN A 101 -4.77 -7.80 14.21
CA ASN A 101 -4.20 -9.14 14.29
C ASN A 101 -3.10 -9.38 13.24
N VAL A 102 -2.18 -8.43 13.14
CA VAL A 102 -0.98 -8.52 12.32
C VAL A 102 0.27 -8.29 13.18
N PRO A 103 1.46 -8.78 12.80
CA PRO A 103 2.70 -8.44 13.50
C PRO A 103 2.98 -6.93 13.47
N VAL A 104 3.64 -6.38 14.49
CA VAL A 104 3.92 -4.93 14.55
C VAL A 104 4.80 -4.48 13.39
N ASN A 105 5.77 -5.27 12.99
CA ASN A 105 6.64 -5.03 11.84
C ASN A 105 5.95 -5.18 10.48
N HIS A 106 4.69 -5.61 10.44
CA HIS A 106 3.84 -5.64 9.26
C HIS A 106 2.87 -4.44 9.19
N VAL A 107 2.96 -3.52 10.15
CA VAL A 107 2.24 -2.24 10.11
C VAL A 107 3.19 -1.18 9.59
N LEU A 108 3.12 -0.89 8.31
CA LEU A 108 4.01 0.02 7.60
C LEU A 108 3.31 1.36 7.40
N GLN A 109 4.05 2.44 7.59
CA GLN A 109 3.53 3.76 7.27
C GLN A 109 3.82 4.11 5.81
N ASN A 110 2.91 4.84 5.19
CA ASN A 110 3.11 5.48 3.90
C ASN A 110 2.72 6.96 4.04
N LEU A 111 3.72 7.78 4.33
CA LEU A 111 3.54 9.22 4.49
C LEU A 111 3.22 9.88 3.17
N ASP A 112 2.45 10.95 3.23
CA ASP A 112 2.26 11.82 2.08
C ASP A 112 3.63 12.37 1.63
N VAL A 113 3.86 12.38 0.34
CA VAL A 113 5.12 12.80 -0.30
C VAL A 113 4.87 13.98 -1.24
N ASP A 114 5.87 14.81 -1.45
CA ASP A 114 5.76 15.96 -2.36
C ASP A 114 5.66 15.51 -3.82
N TYR A 115 6.41 14.49 -4.19
CA TYR A 115 6.39 13.88 -5.51
C TYR A 115 5.95 12.43 -5.41
N LEU A 116 4.94 12.02 -6.16
CA LEU A 116 4.37 10.67 -6.13
C LEU A 116 5.42 9.56 -6.28
N TYR A 117 6.44 9.80 -7.12
CA TYR A 117 7.53 8.84 -7.36
C TYR A 117 8.49 8.65 -6.17
N GLU A 118 8.32 9.41 -5.08
CA GLU A 118 9.04 9.18 -3.82
C GLU A 118 8.42 8.03 -2.99
N ALA A 119 7.15 7.71 -3.24
CA ALA A 119 6.43 6.70 -2.46
C ALA A 119 7.13 5.31 -2.46
N PRO A 120 7.69 4.78 -3.56
CA PRO A 120 8.46 3.54 -3.53
C PRO A 120 9.69 3.61 -2.61
N LEU A 121 10.38 4.76 -2.59
CA LEU A 121 11.53 4.95 -1.70
C LEU A 121 11.13 5.04 -0.22
N ALA A 122 9.95 5.63 0.05
CA ALA A 122 9.40 5.69 1.39
C ALA A 122 8.97 4.29 1.88
N LEU A 123 8.33 3.50 1.03
CA LEU A 123 7.94 2.13 1.34
C LEU A 123 9.14 1.19 1.53
N GLU A 124 10.24 1.42 0.80
CA GLU A 124 11.48 0.66 1.01
C GLU A 124 12.11 0.97 2.37
N LYS A 125 12.06 2.21 2.85
CA LYS A 125 12.50 2.58 4.21
C LYS A 125 11.68 1.87 5.30
N GLU A 126 10.44 1.56 5.03
CA GLU A 126 9.55 0.77 5.90
C GLU A 126 9.75 -0.75 5.68
N HIS A 127 10.71 -1.17 4.85
CA HIS A 127 11.04 -2.57 4.56
C HIS A 127 9.90 -3.39 3.94
N LEU A 128 9.03 -2.75 3.13
CA LEU A 128 7.90 -3.45 2.49
C LEU A 128 8.36 -4.66 1.67
N ALA A 129 9.42 -4.49 0.85
CA ALA A 129 9.93 -5.58 0.03
C ALA A 129 10.38 -6.78 0.89
N GLN A 130 11.10 -6.52 1.97
CA GLN A 130 11.54 -7.55 2.90
C GLN A 130 10.36 -8.29 3.54
N VAL A 131 9.37 -7.55 4.07
CA VAL A 131 8.19 -8.13 4.72
C VAL A 131 7.40 -9.03 3.75
N VAL A 132 7.24 -8.59 2.50
CA VAL A 132 6.53 -9.38 1.46
C VAL A 132 7.32 -10.63 1.09
N CYS A 133 8.64 -10.51 0.86
CA CYS A 133 9.49 -11.66 0.53
C CYS A 133 9.52 -12.68 1.68
N GLU A 134 9.64 -12.23 2.92
CA GLU A 134 9.60 -13.11 4.10
C GLU A 134 8.25 -13.85 4.20
N SER A 135 7.13 -13.14 3.97
CA SER A 135 5.80 -13.73 3.99
C SER A 135 5.61 -14.80 2.90
N LEU A 136 6.22 -14.62 1.73
CA LEU A 136 6.20 -15.57 0.61
C LEU A 136 7.34 -16.58 0.65
N GLN A 137 8.20 -16.56 1.68
CA GLN A 137 9.39 -17.41 1.80
C GLN A 137 10.34 -17.30 0.59
N LEU A 138 10.43 -16.09 0.03
CA LEU A 138 11.29 -15.78 -1.11
C LEU A 138 12.60 -15.16 -0.65
N PRO A 139 13.70 -15.35 -1.42
CA PRO A 139 14.92 -14.57 -1.20
C PRO A 139 14.63 -13.08 -1.38
N CYS A 140 15.13 -12.25 -0.47
CA CYS A 140 15.03 -10.80 -0.55
C CYS A 140 16.44 -10.18 -0.63
N PRO A 141 17.06 -10.13 -1.81
CA PRO A 141 18.28 -9.36 -1.98
C PRO A 141 17.97 -7.87 -1.80
N GLU A 142 18.95 -7.11 -1.35
CA GLU A 142 18.81 -5.65 -1.24
C GLU A 142 18.51 -5.05 -2.62
N PRO A 143 17.41 -4.28 -2.79
CA PRO A 143 17.03 -3.75 -4.08
C PRO A 143 17.98 -2.62 -4.51
N ASP A 144 18.41 -2.64 -5.76
CA ASP A 144 19.11 -1.51 -6.36
C ASP A 144 18.10 -0.47 -6.85
N LEU A 145 17.98 0.62 -6.10
CA LEU A 145 17.10 1.75 -6.40
C LEU A 145 17.87 2.98 -6.91
N SER A 146 19.10 2.81 -7.40
CA SER A 146 19.96 3.92 -7.82
C SER A 146 19.32 4.75 -8.92
N ASP A 147 18.84 4.12 -10.00
CA ASP A 147 18.19 4.79 -11.14
C ASP A 147 16.89 5.49 -10.70
N TRP A 148 16.14 4.85 -9.77
CA TRP A 148 14.92 5.45 -9.24
C TRP A 148 15.19 6.71 -8.41
N LYS A 149 16.24 6.68 -7.60
CA LYS A 149 16.68 7.86 -6.81
C LYS A 149 17.12 8.99 -7.72
N GLU A 150 17.90 8.69 -8.77
CA GLU A 150 18.34 9.67 -9.76
C GLU A 150 17.16 10.32 -10.49
N MET A 151 16.15 9.53 -10.86
CA MET A 151 14.91 10.05 -11.44
C MET A 151 14.18 11.00 -10.48
N VAL A 152 14.01 10.62 -9.21
CA VAL A 152 13.36 11.46 -8.20
C VAL A 152 14.15 12.74 -7.95
N ASP A 153 15.47 12.67 -7.89
CA ASP A 153 16.33 13.84 -7.73
C ASP A 153 16.22 14.80 -8.93
N SER A 154 16.07 14.26 -10.13
CA SER A 154 15.82 15.06 -11.34
C SER A 154 14.47 15.77 -11.33
N LEU A 155 13.44 15.14 -10.75
CA LEU A 155 12.12 15.77 -10.55
C LEU A 155 12.16 16.91 -9.52
N ARG A 156 12.98 16.75 -8.47
CA ARG A 156 13.15 17.78 -7.44
C ARG A 156 13.96 18.98 -7.93
N ASN A 157 14.88 18.76 -8.86
CA ASN A 157 15.82 19.76 -9.37
C ASN A 157 15.73 19.86 -10.89
N PRO A 158 14.60 20.31 -11.46
CA PRO A 158 14.44 20.42 -12.91
C PRO A 158 15.41 21.46 -13.48
N ILE A 159 16.11 21.10 -14.56
CA ILE A 159 17.03 21.99 -15.27
C ILE A 159 16.28 22.90 -16.26
N TYR A 160 15.16 22.39 -16.79
CA TYR A 160 14.35 23.08 -17.79
C TYR A 160 12.89 23.01 -17.41
N GLU A 161 12.14 24.05 -17.80
CA GLU A 161 10.68 24.07 -17.75
C GLU A 161 10.14 23.91 -19.17
N VAL A 162 9.07 23.13 -19.29
CA VAL A 162 8.30 22.98 -20.52
C VAL A 162 6.82 23.19 -20.22
N GLU A 163 6.13 23.84 -21.12
CA GLU A 163 4.69 24.04 -21.01
C GLU A 163 3.95 23.00 -21.87
N ILE A 164 3.10 22.19 -21.23
CA ILE A 164 2.28 21.18 -21.89
C ILE A 164 0.82 21.53 -21.65
N ALA A 165 0.05 21.69 -22.74
CA ALA A 165 -1.38 21.90 -22.65
C ALA A 165 -2.11 20.57 -22.46
N MET A 166 -2.74 20.39 -21.31
CA MET A 166 -3.63 19.24 -21.05
C MET A 166 -5.05 19.61 -21.48
N VAL A 167 -5.57 18.90 -22.46
CA VAL A 167 -6.93 19.11 -22.98
C VAL A 167 -7.76 17.86 -22.79
N GLY A 168 -8.78 17.94 -21.97
CA GLY A 168 -9.61 16.76 -21.68
C GLY A 168 -10.76 17.10 -20.73
N LYS A 169 -11.51 16.06 -20.34
CA LYS A 169 -12.53 16.14 -19.31
C LYS A 169 -11.87 16.01 -17.94
N TYR A 170 -12.38 16.69 -16.92
CA TYR A 170 -11.88 16.62 -15.54
C TYR A 170 -10.44 17.12 -15.33
N ILE A 171 -9.94 17.99 -16.21
CA ILE A 171 -8.57 18.55 -16.10
C ILE A 171 -8.31 19.36 -14.81
N GLN A 172 -9.37 19.75 -14.09
CA GLN A 172 -9.27 20.47 -12.81
C GLN A 172 -9.09 19.52 -11.62
N LEU A 173 -9.23 18.22 -11.82
CA LEU A 173 -9.01 17.21 -10.79
C LEU A 173 -7.57 16.74 -10.91
N HIS A 174 -6.75 17.06 -9.91
CA HIS A 174 -5.29 16.80 -9.94
C HIS A 174 -4.92 15.34 -10.14
N ASP A 175 -5.74 14.42 -9.65
CA ASP A 175 -5.51 12.98 -9.69
C ASP A 175 -6.16 12.26 -10.89
N ALA A 176 -6.98 12.97 -11.70
CA ALA A 176 -7.67 12.34 -12.84
C ALA A 176 -6.71 11.79 -13.93
N TYR A 177 -5.47 12.23 -13.96
CA TYR A 177 -4.46 11.88 -14.98
C TYR A 177 -3.09 11.54 -14.36
N LEU A 178 -3.08 11.01 -13.14
CA LEU A 178 -1.83 10.63 -12.46
C LEU A 178 -1.22 9.32 -12.96
N SER A 179 -1.99 8.47 -13.62
CA SER A 179 -1.54 7.18 -14.14
C SER A 179 -1.29 7.19 -15.64
#